data_a51875b7d7888b3b43a7fab04dbdf49b
#
_entry.id   a51875b7d7888b3b43a7fab04dbdf49b
#
_cell.length_a   1.000
_cell.length_b   1.000
_cell.length_c   1.000
_cell.angle_alpha   90.00
_cell.angle_beta   90.00
_cell.angle_gamma   90.00
#
_symmetry.space_group_name_H-M   'P 1'
#
loop_
_entity.id
_entity.type
_entity.pdbx_description
1 polymer ?
#
loop_
_entity_poly.entity_id
_entity_poly.type
_entity_poly.pdbx_seq_one_letter_code
_entity_poly.pdbx_strand_id
1 'polypeptide(L)'
;MNFDFSKEQQSFKEDVRAFLARRVPPERQEVFGVEYDGQYQFGREVASELAQRRWLAVGWPEEHGGGGKGPIEQAIFNEQMGYGMVPRTGITGLGFVGPALMVFGSLEQQAQYLPPIAASEVEYCQGFSEPNVGSDLASLELRADRDGDEYVLNGSKMFTSYVYNADYMYLLARTDPQAPKHRGISMFIADMKTPGISLRALPYISGAMAAQTFFDNVRLPATALIGEENRGWYHAMTTLDFERSGLERYGRTRRAFDDFVEFCKTTGLNGRVISDSPTVKHKLAEIKAAFDVWSLLCWNVAWLQSSGAVPNAEASVAFLHGTEQRLKFAQSAMEILGPHGTLRGDSQWAPLRGTIEGIHRE
;
A
#
# COMPACT_ATOMS: atom_id res chain seq x y z
N MET A 1 9.41 17.19 -24.75
CA MET A 1 8.83 16.83 -23.45
C MET A 1 9.58 17.59 -22.39
N ASN A 2 8.89 18.33 -21.52
CA ASN A 2 9.52 18.91 -20.34
C ASN A 2 9.23 17.97 -19.17
N PHE A 3 10.26 17.45 -18.50
CA PHE A 3 10.16 16.58 -17.34
C PHE A 3 10.37 17.32 -16.01
N ASP A 4 10.50 18.65 -16.08
CA ASP A 4 10.71 19.46 -14.88
C ASP A 4 9.39 19.68 -14.14
N PHE A 5 9.47 19.67 -12.83
CA PHE A 5 8.34 20.10 -11.97
C PHE A 5 8.13 21.62 -12.06
N SER A 6 6.89 22.05 -11.89
CA SER A 6 6.61 23.48 -11.68
C SER A 6 7.29 23.96 -10.38
N LYS A 7 7.41 25.29 -10.22
CA LYS A 7 7.97 25.85 -8.97
C LYS A 7 7.16 25.45 -7.74
N GLU A 8 5.84 25.38 -7.86
CA GLU A 8 4.93 24.98 -6.80
C GLU A 8 5.11 23.49 -6.46
N GLN A 9 5.26 22.63 -7.47
CA GLN A 9 5.51 21.20 -7.30
C GLN A 9 6.87 20.94 -6.65
N GLN A 10 7.89 21.66 -7.08
CA GLN A 10 9.23 21.58 -6.48
C GLN A 10 9.20 22.05 -5.02
N SER A 11 8.56 23.16 -4.71
CA SER A 11 8.38 23.63 -3.33
C SER A 11 7.63 22.61 -2.48
N PHE A 12 6.54 22.04 -2.99
CA PHE A 12 5.79 21.00 -2.28
C PHE A 12 6.66 19.77 -1.98
N LYS A 13 7.46 19.32 -2.95
CA LYS A 13 8.42 18.21 -2.76
C LYS A 13 9.42 18.50 -1.66
N GLU A 14 9.97 19.71 -1.63
CA GLU A 14 10.94 20.14 -0.61
C GLU A 14 10.29 20.25 0.78
N ASP A 15 9.06 20.77 0.87
CA ASP A 15 8.31 20.87 2.12
C ASP A 15 8.01 19.48 2.72
N VAL A 16 7.53 18.54 1.90
CA VAL A 16 7.29 17.16 2.34
C VAL A 16 8.58 16.50 2.81
N ARG A 17 9.67 16.64 2.03
CA ARG A 17 10.99 16.10 2.40
C ARG A 17 11.51 16.67 3.71
N ALA A 18 11.42 17.99 3.89
CA ALA A 18 11.86 18.66 5.12
C ALA A 18 11.03 18.23 6.34
N PHE A 19 9.72 18.08 6.17
CA PHE A 19 8.85 17.56 7.22
C PHE A 19 9.26 16.14 7.62
N LEU A 20 9.41 15.24 6.65
CA LEU A 20 9.77 13.83 6.93
C LEU A 20 11.15 13.69 7.55
N ALA A 21 12.15 14.43 7.06
CA ALA A 21 13.50 14.41 7.62
C ALA A 21 13.54 14.84 9.10
N ARG A 22 12.67 15.77 9.51
CA ARG A 22 12.55 16.21 10.89
C ARG A 22 11.73 15.25 11.76
N ARG A 23 10.67 14.64 11.18
CA ARG A 23 9.66 13.90 11.96
C ARG A 23 9.93 12.40 12.03
N VAL A 24 10.64 11.83 11.07
CA VAL A 24 10.93 10.40 10.96
C VAL A 24 12.43 10.16 11.11
N PRO A 25 12.94 10.11 12.35
CA PRO A 25 14.35 9.88 12.59
C PRO A 25 14.75 8.43 12.23
N PRO A 26 16.04 8.15 11.96
CA PRO A 26 16.51 6.84 11.46
C PRO A 26 16.05 5.63 12.27
N GLU A 27 15.95 5.75 13.58
CA GLU A 27 15.52 4.68 14.50
C GLU A 27 14.02 4.38 14.43
N ARG A 28 13.23 5.30 13.88
CA ARG A 28 11.78 5.19 13.68
C ARG A 28 11.39 4.91 12.25
N GLN A 29 12.35 4.84 11.33
CA GLN A 29 12.09 4.46 9.95
C GLN A 29 11.66 3.00 9.88
N GLU A 30 10.72 2.70 8.97
CA GLU A 30 10.33 1.33 8.68
C GLU A 30 11.52 0.57 8.10
N VAL A 31 11.68 -0.68 8.50
CA VAL A 31 12.68 -1.60 7.97
C VAL A 31 11.96 -2.79 7.38
N PHE A 32 12.32 -3.18 6.16
CA PHE A 32 11.70 -4.32 5.49
C PHE A 32 11.80 -5.59 6.36
N GLY A 33 10.66 -6.24 6.57
CA GLY A 33 10.57 -7.48 7.32
C GLY A 33 10.91 -7.38 8.83
N VAL A 34 10.98 -6.17 9.38
CA VAL A 34 11.25 -5.92 10.81
C VAL A 34 10.21 -4.96 11.36
N GLU A 35 9.41 -5.44 12.30
CA GLU A 35 8.51 -4.59 13.08
C GLU A 35 9.16 -4.24 14.42
N TYR A 36 8.94 -3.03 14.93
CA TYR A 36 9.38 -2.59 16.25
C TYR A 36 8.19 -2.14 17.08
N ASP A 37 8.32 -2.23 18.39
CA ASP A 37 7.28 -1.83 19.33
C ASP A 37 6.86 -0.36 19.11
N GLY A 38 5.55 -0.14 18.95
CA GLY A 38 4.98 1.18 18.69
C GLY A 38 5.13 1.68 17.27
N GLN A 39 5.59 0.87 16.31
CA GLN A 39 5.70 1.27 14.90
C GLN A 39 4.37 1.75 14.33
N TYR A 40 3.31 0.99 14.54
CA TYR A 40 1.97 1.36 14.09
C TYR A 40 1.51 2.70 14.70
N GLN A 41 1.65 2.86 16.02
CA GLN A 41 1.27 4.08 16.71
C GLN A 41 2.06 5.29 16.20
N PHE A 42 3.37 5.13 15.98
CA PHE A 42 4.20 6.17 15.39
C PHE A 42 3.76 6.54 13.98
N GLY A 43 3.43 5.55 13.14
CA GLY A 43 2.87 5.79 11.81
C GLY A 43 1.57 6.60 11.86
N ARG A 44 0.67 6.28 12.80
CA ARG A 44 -0.59 7.02 13.04
C ARG A 44 -0.34 8.47 13.45
N GLU A 45 0.62 8.72 14.34
CA GLU A 45 0.99 10.09 14.73
C GLU A 45 1.48 10.90 13.54
N VAL A 46 2.38 10.35 12.71
CA VAL A 46 2.88 11.00 11.50
C VAL A 46 1.72 11.25 10.51
N ALA A 47 0.84 10.27 10.30
CA ALA A 47 -0.32 10.40 9.42
C ALA A 47 -1.28 11.49 9.89
N SER A 48 -1.55 11.59 11.19
CA SER A 48 -2.39 12.66 11.76
C SER A 48 -1.79 14.05 11.54
N GLU A 49 -0.46 14.22 11.71
CA GLU A 49 0.22 15.49 11.42
C GLU A 49 0.19 15.85 9.93
N LEU A 50 0.26 14.85 9.03
CA LEU A 50 0.09 15.03 7.58
C LEU A 50 -1.36 15.40 7.23
N ALA A 51 -2.34 14.78 7.89
CA ALA A 51 -3.77 15.10 7.72
C ALA A 51 -4.08 16.57 8.10
N GLN A 52 -3.54 17.05 9.22
CA GLN A 52 -3.68 18.47 9.64
C GLN A 52 -3.16 19.46 8.58
N ARG A 53 -2.22 19.04 7.73
CA ARG A 53 -1.67 19.80 6.60
C ARG A 53 -2.44 19.56 5.30
N ARG A 54 -3.46 18.70 5.30
CA ARG A 54 -4.16 18.18 4.13
C ARG A 54 -3.23 17.48 3.13
N TRP A 55 -2.14 16.91 3.63
CA TRP A 55 -1.16 16.20 2.81
C TRP A 55 -1.42 14.69 2.77
N LEU A 56 -2.12 14.13 3.74
CA LEU A 56 -2.39 12.68 3.77
C LEU A 56 -3.26 12.25 2.59
N ALA A 57 -4.34 13.00 2.32
CA ALA A 57 -5.24 12.80 1.19
C ALA A 57 -5.02 13.89 0.11
N VAL A 58 -3.77 14.00 -0.40
CA VAL A 58 -3.31 15.08 -1.29
C VAL A 58 -4.23 15.30 -2.48
N GLY A 59 -4.63 14.24 -3.15
CA GLY A 59 -5.43 14.28 -4.38
C GLY A 59 -6.94 14.33 -4.15
N TRP A 60 -7.43 14.23 -2.91
CA TRP A 60 -8.86 14.27 -2.65
C TRP A 60 -9.41 15.70 -2.71
N PRO A 61 -10.70 15.89 -3.08
CA PRO A 61 -11.36 17.19 -2.97
C PRO A 61 -11.28 17.77 -1.57
N GLU A 62 -11.17 19.10 -1.47
CA GLU A 62 -11.07 19.80 -0.17
C GLU A 62 -12.31 19.59 0.72
N GLU A 63 -13.49 19.47 0.12
CA GLU A 63 -14.76 19.18 0.78
C GLU A 63 -14.78 17.83 1.52
N HIS A 64 -13.91 16.90 1.11
CA HIS A 64 -13.71 15.59 1.75
C HIS A 64 -12.47 15.54 2.64
N GLY A 65 -11.90 16.69 3.01
CA GLY A 65 -10.71 16.78 3.86
C GLY A 65 -9.38 16.64 3.13
N GLY A 66 -9.41 16.59 1.80
CA GLY A 66 -8.22 16.46 0.96
C GLY A 66 -7.47 17.74 0.70
N GLY A 67 -6.36 17.64 -0.04
CA GLY A 67 -5.51 18.76 -0.44
C GLY A 67 -5.92 19.44 -1.74
N GLY A 68 -6.89 18.92 -2.48
CA GLY A 68 -7.35 19.44 -3.77
C GLY A 68 -6.26 19.49 -4.85
N LYS A 69 -5.19 18.72 -4.70
CA LYS A 69 -4.04 18.73 -5.63
C LYS A 69 -4.19 17.68 -6.74
N GLY A 70 -3.37 17.82 -7.78
CA GLY A 70 -3.42 16.93 -8.93
C GLY A 70 -2.67 15.60 -8.74
N PRO A 71 -2.74 14.70 -9.76
CA PRO A 71 -2.05 13.42 -9.73
C PRO A 71 -0.52 13.54 -9.64
N ILE A 72 0.08 14.61 -10.15
CA ILE A 72 1.53 14.83 -10.06
C ILE A 72 1.95 15.11 -8.60
N GLU A 73 1.22 15.96 -7.88
CA GLU A 73 1.48 16.24 -6.47
C GLU A 73 1.23 15.01 -5.59
N GLN A 74 0.20 14.22 -5.89
CA GLN A 74 -0.02 12.93 -5.22
C GLN A 74 1.16 11.98 -5.46
N ALA A 75 1.69 11.93 -6.68
CA ALA A 75 2.84 11.14 -7.05
C ALA A 75 4.13 11.61 -6.32
N ILE A 76 4.36 12.92 -6.25
CA ILE A 76 5.45 13.52 -5.47
C ILE A 76 5.34 13.10 -4.00
N PHE A 77 4.16 13.24 -3.40
CA PHE A 77 3.93 12.87 -2.01
C PHE A 77 4.23 11.38 -1.76
N ASN A 78 3.69 10.50 -2.60
CA ASN A 78 3.89 9.06 -2.49
C ASN A 78 5.38 8.68 -2.60
N GLU A 79 6.12 9.26 -3.55
CA GLU A 79 7.57 9.03 -3.68
C GLU A 79 8.33 9.46 -2.41
N GLN A 80 8.01 10.64 -1.85
CA GLN A 80 8.68 11.14 -0.66
C GLN A 80 8.33 10.32 0.59
N MET A 81 7.07 9.89 0.75
CA MET A 81 6.65 8.99 1.84
C MET A 81 7.42 7.67 1.80
N GLY A 82 7.53 7.07 0.62
CA GLY A 82 8.32 5.85 0.43
C GLY A 82 9.80 6.08 0.73
N TYR A 83 10.42 7.10 0.15
CA TYR A 83 11.83 7.39 0.37
C TYR A 83 12.15 7.78 1.83
N GLY A 84 11.19 8.41 2.51
CA GLY A 84 11.30 8.73 3.94
C GLY A 84 11.16 7.51 4.86
N MET A 85 10.85 6.33 4.32
CA MET A 85 10.64 5.09 5.09
C MET A 85 9.63 5.27 6.23
N VAL A 86 8.55 5.98 5.95
CA VAL A 86 7.48 6.23 6.92
C VAL A 86 6.72 4.93 7.18
N PRO A 87 6.48 4.53 8.45
CA PRO A 87 5.61 3.40 8.75
C PRO A 87 4.20 3.62 8.19
N ARG A 88 3.73 2.65 7.41
CA ARG A 88 2.49 2.77 6.65
C ARG A 88 1.25 2.59 7.51
N THR A 89 0.32 3.54 7.40
CA THR A 89 -1.02 3.49 7.98
C THR A 89 -2.04 4.08 7.01
N GLY A 90 -3.31 3.74 7.15
CA GLY A 90 -4.39 4.33 6.34
C GLY A 90 -4.44 3.93 4.86
N ILE A 91 -3.60 2.99 4.40
CA ILE A 91 -3.43 2.67 2.97
C ILE A 91 -4.75 2.26 2.33
N THR A 92 -5.49 1.35 2.96
CA THR A 92 -6.76 0.84 2.41
C THR A 92 -7.82 1.94 2.38
N GLY A 93 -7.92 2.72 3.44
CA GLY A 93 -8.86 3.85 3.53
C GLY A 93 -8.60 4.89 2.45
N LEU A 94 -7.36 5.35 2.34
CA LEU A 94 -6.97 6.44 1.43
C LEU A 94 -6.92 6.00 -0.04
N GLY A 95 -6.39 4.81 -0.31
CA GLY A 95 -6.14 4.36 -1.69
C GLY A 95 -7.32 3.65 -2.34
N PHE A 96 -8.21 3.01 -1.56
CA PHE A 96 -9.29 2.18 -2.09
C PHE A 96 -10.67 2.65 -1.63
N VAL A 97 -10.90 2.76 -0.31
CA VAL A 97 -12.23 3.03 0.24
C VAL A 97 -12.70 4.44 -0.09
N GLY A 98 -11.85 5.43 0.12
CA GLY A 98 -12.18 6.83 -0.18
C GLY A 98 -12.52 7.06 -1.65
N PRO A 99 -11.67 6.65 -2.61
CA PRO A 99 -12.02 6.71 -4.03
C PRO A 99 -13.31 5.96 -4.38
N ALA A 100 -13.56 4.79 -3.79
CA ALA A 100 -14.81 4.04 -3.99
C ALA A 100 -16.04 4.83 -3.51
N LEU A 101 -15.95 5.41 -2.32
CA LEU A 101 -17.03 6.21 -1.74
C LEU A 101 -17.28 7.49 -2.52
N MET A 102 -16.25 8.17 -2.99
CA MET A 102 -16.41 9.39 -3.80
C MET A 102 -17.12 9.13 -5.14
N VAL A 103 -16.94 7.92 -5.72
CA VAL A 103 -17.54 7.57 -7.01
C VAL A 103 -18.89 6.87 -6.84
N PHE A 104 -19.05 5.98 -5.86
CA PHE A 104 -20.18 5.07 -5.75
C PHE A 104 -20.98 5.20 -4.45
N GLY A 105 -20.42 5.83 -3.41
CA GLY A 105 -21.07 6.00 -2.12
C GLY A 105 -22.21 7.01 -2.16
N SER A 106 -23.24 6.81 -1.31
CA SER A 106 -24.27 7.82 -1.09
C SER A 106 -23.67 9.07 -0.42
N LEU A 107 -24.39 10.19 -0.47
CA LEU A 107 -23.94 11.42 0.21
C LEU A 107 -23.80 11.20 1.73
N GLU A 108 -24.66 10.39 2.33
CA GLU A 108 -24.59 10.02 3.74
C GLU A 108 -23.32 9.20 4.03
N GLN A 109 -23.00 8.22 3.18
CA GLN A 109 -21.78 7.42 3.30
C GLN A 109 -20.53 8.28 3.13
N GLN A 110 -20.52 9.18 2.14
CA GLN A 110 -19.41 10.12 1.95
C GLN A 110 -19.22 11.03 3.18
N ALA A 111 -20.30 11.59 3.71
CA ALA A 111 -20.26 12.44 4.91
C ALA A 111 -19.81 11.68 6.17
N GLN A 112 -20.17 10.40 6.28
CA GLN A 112 -19.83 9.55 7.43
C GLN A 112 -18.37 9.06 7.39
N TYR A 113 -17.88 8.61 6.23
CA TYR A 113 -16.64 7.85 6.16
C TYR A 113 -15.44 8.63 5.61
N LEU A 114 -15.64 9.61 4.70
CA LEU A 114 -14.50 10.31 4.09
C LEU A 114 -13.72 11.20 5.08
N PRO A 115 -14.36 12.03 5.93
CA PRO A 115 -13.63 12.86 6.87
C PRO A 115 -12.72 12.10 7.83
N PRO A 116 -13.18 11.02 8.53
CA PRO A 116 -12.31 10.27 9.43
C PRO A 116 -11.18 9.50 8.70
N ILE A 117 -11.37 9.09 7.43
CA ILE A 117 -10.29 8.53 6.63
C ILE A 117 -9.23 9.60 6.35
N ALA A 118 -9.64 10.78 5.86
CA ALA A 118 -8.73 11.87 5.52
C ALA A 118 -7.99 12.40 6.76
N ALA A 119 -8.61 12.34 7.95
CA ALA A 119 -8.02 12.72 9.24
C ALA A 119 -7.12 11.64 9.86
N SER A 120 -7.02 10.45 9.26
CA SER A 120 -6.33 9.28 9.84
C SER A 120 -6.91 8.85 11.20
N GLU A 121 -8.22 8.97 11.39
CA GLU A 121 -8.91 8.60 12.64
C GLU A 121 -9.36 7.14 12.63
N VAL A 122 -9.55 6.55 11.45
CA VAL A 122 -10.01 5.17 11.25
C VAL A 122 -9.11 4.40 10.31
N GLU A 123 -9.02 3.09 10.55
CA GLU A 123 -8.27 2.16 9.70
C GLU A 123 -9.20 1.18 9.00
N TYR A 124 -8.81 0.81 7.78
CA TYR A 124 -9.54 -0.16 6.97
C TYR A 124 -8.65 -1.34 6.60
N CYS A 125 -9.21 -2.54 6.64
CA CYS A 125 -8.66 -3.70 5.97
C CYS A 125 -9.49 -4.07 4.74
N GLN A 126 -8.92 -4.94 3.88
CA GLN A 126 -9.57 -5.37 2.64
C GLN A 126 -9.94 -6.85 2.71
N GLY A 127 -11.23 -7.16 2.51
CA GLY A 127 -11.76 -8.51 2.50
C GLY A 127 -12.15 -8.96 1.10
N PHE A 128 -11.17 -9.30 0.23
CA PHE A 128 -11.43 -9.73 -1.14
C PHE A 128 -11.18 -11.22 -1.31
N SER A 129 -9.93 -11.68 -1.14
CA SER A 129 -9.53 -13.07 -1.34
C SER A 129 -10.21 -14.03 -0.36
N GLU A 130 -10.40 -15.28 -0.80
CA GLU A 130 -10.94 -16.38 0.00
C GLU A 130 -9.99 -17.59 -0.07
N PRO A 131 -10.15 -18.64 0.76
CA PRO A 131 -9.24 -19.78 0.77
C PRO A 131 -8.98 -20.40 -0.62
N ASN A 132 -9.99 -20.45 -1.48
CA ASN A 132 -9.91 -20.99 -2.83
C ASN A 132 -9.96 -19.94 -3.94
N VAL A 133 -9.97 -18.63 -3.58
CA VAL A 133 -10.21 -17.52 -4.51
C VAL A 133 -9.18 -16.43 -4.32
N GLY A 134 -8.30 -16.29 -5.30
CA GLY A 134 -7.28 -15.23 -5.37
C GLY A 134 -7.34 -14.54 -6.72
N SER A 135 -6.58 -15.00 -7.72
CA SER A 135 -6.56 -14.40 -9.07
C SER A 135 -7.91 -14.46 -9.78
N ASP A 136 -8.69 -15.54 -9.60
CA ASP A 136 -10.09 -15.60 -10.06
C ASP A 136 -11.04 -15.04 -9.01
N LEU A 137 -10.85 -13.77 -8.64
CA LEU A 137 -11.63 -13.10 -7.61
C LEU A 137 -13.14 -13.13 -7.87
N ALA A 138 -13.56 -13.15 -9.13
CA ALA A 138 -14.98 -13.24 -9.49
C ALA A 138 -15.67 -14.54 -9.04
N SER A 139 -14.90 -15.56 -8.63
CA SER A 139 -15.40 -16.82 -8.09
C SER A 139 -15.63 -16.79 -6.57
N LEU A 140 -15.57 -15.62 -5.92
CA LEU A 140 -15.79 -15.51 -4.47
C LEU A 140 -17.16 -16.07 -4.03
N GLU A 141 -17.17 -16.68 -2.84
CA GLU A 141 -18.29 -17.47 -2.32
C GLU A 141 -18.87 -16.94 -0.99
N LEU A 142 -18.19 -15.98 -0.31
CA LEU A 142 -18.73 -15.33 0.89
C LEU A 142 -20.14 -14.80 0.57
N ARG A 143 -21.16 -15.37 1.17
CA ARG A 143 -22.56 -15.01 0.92
C ARG A 143 -22.95 -13.77 1.69
N ALA A 144 -23.85 -12.97 1.08
CA ALA A 144 -24.56 -11.87 1.73
C ALA A 144 -26.04 -11.98 1.33
N ASP A 145 -26.80 -12.71 2.13
CA ASP A 145 -28.23 -12.94 1.88
C ASP A 145 -29.03 -11.78 2.46
N ARG A 146 -29.94 -11.19 1.68
CA ARG A 146 -30.78 -10.08 2.13
C ARG A 146 -31.88 -10.58 3.07
N ASP A 147 -32.00 -9.93 4.23
CA ASP A 147 -33.03 -10.20 5.26
C ASP A 147 -33.64 -8.86 5.70
N GLY A 148 -34.71 -8.44 5.01
CA GLY A 148 -35.34 -7.13 5.24
C GLY A 148 -34.41 -5.96 4.94
N ASP A 149 -34.09 -5.18 5.96
CA ASP A 149 -33.19 -4.01 5.88
C ASP A 149 -31.72 -4.34 6.24
N GLU A 150 -31.37 -5.62 6.26
CA GLU A 150 -30.03 -6.10 6.56
C GLU A 150 -29.54 -7.10 5.51
N TYR A 151 -28.23 -7.34 5.53
CA TYR A 151 -27.58 -8.47 4.85
C TYR A 151 -26.95 -9.39 5.89
N VAL A 152 -27.15 -10.69 5.74
CA VAL A 152 -26.56 -11.72 6.60
C VAL A 152 -25.40 -12.37 5.88
N LEU A 153 -24.19 -12.17 6.42
CA LEU A 153 -22.94 -12.66 5.81
C LEU A 153 -22.53 -13.99 6.44
N ASN A 154 -22.21 -14.95 5.57
CA ASN A 154 -21.68 -16.27 5.96
C ASN A 154 -20.55 -16.71 5.05
N GLY A 155 -19.41 -17.12 5.62
CA GLY A 155 -18.23 -17.57 4.91
C GLY A 155 -16.92 -17.09 5.50
N SER A 156 -15.88 -16.96 4.68
CA SER A 156 -14.60 -16.45 5.18
C SER A 156 -13.79 -15.71 4.11
N LYS A 157 -12.94 -14.78 4.56
CA LYS A 157 -11.91 -14.11 3.76
C LYS A 157 -10.53 -14.56 4.19
N MET A 158 -9.57 -14.54 3.25
CA MET A 158 -8.21 -15.00 3.44
C MET A 158 -7.21 -13.89 3.14
N PHE A 159 -6.05 -13.95 3.80
CA PHE A 159 -4.97 -12.99 3.61
C PHE A 159 -5.37 -11.53 3.90
N THR A 160 -6.26 -11.32 4.88
CA THR A 160 -6.68 -9.98 5.28
C THR A 160 -5.53 -9.29 6.01
N SER A 161 -4.79 -8.46 5.30
CA SER A 161 -3.71 -7.64 5.85
C SER A 161 -4.28 -6.48 6.66
N TYR A 162 -3.50 -5.97 7.64
CA TYR A 162 -3.86 -4.84 8.53
C TYR A 162 -5.10 -5.05 9.41
N VAL A 163 -5.70 -6.23 9.41
CA VAL A 163 -6.99 -6.51 10.07
C VAL A 163 -6.98 -6.30 11.58
N TYR A 164 -5.84 -6.49 12.24
CA TYR A 164 -5.72 -6.35 13.70
C TYR A 164 -5.81 -4.90 14.20
N ASN A 165 -5.60 -3.95 13.32
CA ASN A 165 -5.70 -2.53 13.60
C ASN A 165 -6.91 -1.87 12.90
N ALA A 166 -7.69 -2.64 12.15
CA ALA A 166 -8.78 -2.12 11.35
C ALA A 166 -10.06 -1.90 12.18
N ASP A 167 -10.67 -0.74 12.02
CA ASP A 167 -12.01 -0.42 12.51
C ASP A 167 -13.08 -0.99 11.57
N TYR A 168 -12.80 -0.95 10.26
CA TYR A 168 -13.72 -1.37 9.21
C TYR A 168 -13.06 -2.31 8.20
N MET A 169 -13.88 -3.18 7.61
CA MET A 169 -13.47 -3.98 6.47
C MET A 169 -14.22 -3.54 5.20
N TYR A 170 -13.47 -3.27 4.16
CA TYR A 170 -13.96 -3.07 2.80
C TYR A 170 -13.97 -4.41 2.08
N LEU A 171 -15.15 -4.96 1.80
CA LEU A 171 -15.28 -6.35 1.36
C LEU A 171 -16.20 -6.54 0.17
N LEU A 172 -15.95 -7.62 -0.56
CA LEU A 172 -16.82 -8.15 -1.61
C LEU A 172 -17.54 -9.40 -1.11
N ALA A 173 -18.85 -9.50 -1.38
CA ALA A 173 -19.64 -10.67 -1.05
C ALA A 173 -20.62 -11.02 -2.18
N ARG A 174 -21.06 -12.28 -2.23
CA ARG A 174 -21.99 -12.83 -3.19
C ARG A 174 -23.41 -12.55 -2.76
N THR A 175 -24.10 -11.61 -3.42
CA THR A 175 -25.51 -11.29 -3.17
C THR A 175 -26.47 -12.04 -4.08
N ASP A 176 -26.03 -12.43 -5.29
CA ASP A 176 -26.80 -13.29 -6.18
C ASP A 176 -25.96 -14.49 -6.64
N PRO A 177 -26.17 -15.70 -6.06
CA PRO A 177 -25.45 -16.91 -6.44
C PRO A 177 -25.89 -17.50 -7.79
N GLN A 178 -27.00 -17.06 -8.36
CA GLN A 178 -27.52 -17.54 -9.66
C GLN A 178 -27.02 -16.67 -10.82
N ALA A 179 -26.54 -15.47 -10.56
CA ALA A 179 -26.01 -14.57 -11.58
C ALA A 179 -24.67 -15.07 -12.12
N PRO A 180 -24.29 -14.68 -13.35
CA PRO A 180 -22.94 -14.87 -13.86
C PRO A 180 -21.88 -14.28 -12.91
N LYS A 181 -20.70 -14.90 -12.80
CA LYS A 181 -19.65 -14.62 -11.81
C LYS A 181 -19.49 -13.14 -11.42
N HIS A 182 -19.39 -12.24 -12.41
CA HIS A 182 -19.13 -10.81 -12.19
C HIS A 182 -20.37 -10.00 -11.79
N ARG A 183 -21.58 -10.55 -11.95
CA ARG A 183 -22.84 -9.81 -11.83
C ARG A 183 -23.60 -10.11 -10.53
N GLY A 184 -23.11 -10.98 -9.69
CA GLY A 184 -23.76 -11.34 -8.42
C GLY A 184 -22.93 -10.95 -7.21
N ILE A 185 -22.03 -9.97 -7.36
CA ILE A 185 -21.12 -9.52 -6.30
C ILE A 185 -21.48 -8.10 -5.90
N SER A 186 -21.57 -7.86 -4.61
CA SER A 186 -21.79 -6.54 -4.01
C SER A 186 -20.62 -6.15 -3.09
N MET A 187 -20.49 -4.86 -2.85
CA MET A 187 -19.43 -4.28 -2.06
C MET A 187 -19.98 -3.67 -0.78
N PHE A 188 -19.30 -3.90 0.33
CA PHE A 188 -19.77 -3.50 1.66
C PHE A 188 -18.65 -2.87 2.48
N ILE A 189 -19.04 -2.02 3.44
CA ILE A 189 -18.22 -1.65 4.59
C ILE A 189 -18.79 -2.34 5.82
N ALA A 190 -17.99 -3.19 6.47
CA ALA A 190 -18.36 -3.86 7.71
C ALA A 190 -17.57 -3.28 8.89
N ASP A 191 -18.24 -2.91 9.98
CA ASP A 191 -17.58 -2.62 11.26
C ASP A 191 -16.99 -3.93 11.81
N MET A 192 -15.68 -3.93 12.10
CA MET A 192 -14.97 -5.11 12.59
C MET A 192 -15.41 -5.55 13.99
N LYS A 193 -16.17 -4.72 14.71
CA LYS A 193 -16.78 -5.05 16.01
C LYS A 193 -18.13 -5.74 15.86
N THR A 194 -18.64 -5.92 14.64
CA THR A 194 -19.93 -6.59 14.41
C THR A 194 -19.89 -8.03 14.93
N PRO A 195 -20.87 -8.46 15.75
CA PRO A 195 -20.95 -9.83 16.25
C PRO A 195 -20.92 -10.87 15.11
N GLY A 196 -20.21 -11.97 15.32
CA GLY A 196 -20.05 -13.04 14.33
C GLY A 196 -18.77 -12.91 13.48
N ILE A 197 -18.04 -11.79 13.55
CA ILE A 197 -16.71 -11.67 12.94
C ILE A 197 -15.67 -12.25 13.90
N SER A 198 -14.82 -13.16 13.38
CA SER A 198 -13.70 -13.71 14.13
C SER A 198 -12.45 -13.84 13.25
N LEU A 199 -11.27 -13.80 13.88
CA LEU A 199 -9.97 -13.76 13.20
C LEU A 199 -9.13 -14.97 13.58
N ARG A 200 -8.45 -15.57 12.58
CA ARG A 200 -7.39 -16.56 12.76
C ARG A 200 -6.10 -16.03 12.16
N ALA A 201 -5.06 -15.91 12.97
CA ALA A 201 -3.77 -15.37 12.55
C ALA A 201 -3.10 -16.20 11.44
N LEU A 202 -2.53 -15.50 10.46
CA LEU A 202 -1.75 -16.04 9.34
C LEU A 202 -0.41 -15.29 9.29
N PRO A 203 0.63 -15.81 9.96
CA PRO A 203 1.96 -15.20 9.88
C PRO A 203 2.59 -15.45 8.50
N TYR A 204 3.12 -14.39 7.90
CA TYR A 204 3.87 -14.47 6.66
C TYR A 204 5.35 -14.74 6.91
N ILE A 205 6.03 -15.32 5.92
CA ILE A 205 7.48 -15.51 5.95
C ILE A 205 8.22 -14.17 6.04
N SER A 206 7.62 -13.09 5.54
CA SER A 206 8.15 -11.73 5.64
C SER A 206 8.18 -11.18 7.07
N GLY A 207 7.48 -11.81 8.01
CA GLY A 207 7.29 -11.32 9.37
C GLY A 207 5.98 -10.55 9.57
N ALA A 208 5.34 -10.10 8.50
CA ALA A 208 4.04 -9.44 8.58
C ALA A 208 2.93 -10.42 9.01
N MET A 209 1.87 -9.89 9.60
CA MET A 209 0.71 -10.64 10.07
C MET A 209 -0.53 -10.30 9.26
N ALA A 210 -1.18 -11.35 8.71
CA ALA A 210 -2.52 -11.26 8.17
C ALA A 210 -3.47 -12.14 8.97
N ALA A 211 -4.73 -12.22 8.55
CA ALA A 211 -5.68 -13.17 9.11
C ALA A 211 -6.54 -13.82 8.03
N GLN A 212 -7.06 -15.00 8.38
CA GLN A 212 -8.31 -15.49 7.87
C GLN A 212 -9.42 -14.88 8.73
N THR A 213 -10.40 -14.24 8.08
CA THR A 213 -11.56 -13.61 8.73
C THR A 213 -12.77 -14.45 8.47
N PHE A 214 -13.48 -14.88 9.53
CA PHE A 214 -14.71 -15.67 9.46
C PHE A 214 -15.91 -14.79 9.71
N PHE A 215 -17.00 -15.09 9.01
CA PHE A 215 -18.31 -14.47 9.14
C PHE A 215 -19.32 -15.57 9.46
N ASP A 216 -19.90 -15.51 10.64
CA ASP A 216 -20.94 -16.44 11.11
C ASP A 216 -22.19 -15.64 11.46
N ASN A 217 -23.16 -15.65 10.54
CA ASN A 217 -24.42 -14.89 10.64
C ASN A 217 -24.20 -13.39 10.95
N VAL A 218 -23.15 -12.79 10.36
CA VAL A 218 -22.83 -11.37 10.55
C VAL A 218 -23.90 -10.51 9.88
N ARG A 219 -24.57 -9.66 10.65
CA ARG A 219 -25.63 -8.78 10.18
C ARG A 219 -25.08 -7.38 9.90
N LEU A 220 -25.21 -6.95 8.66
CA LEU A 220 -24.87 -5.60 8.22
C LEU A 220 -26.14 -4.87 7.79
N PRO A 221 -26.35 -3.60 8.17
CA PRO A 221 -27.48 -2.82 7.69
C PRO A 221 -27.39 -2.63 6.17
N ALA A 222 -28.51 -2.47 5.50
CA ALA A 222 -28.55 -2.23 4.04
C ALA A 222 -27.73 -1.00 3.62
N THR A 223 -27.55 -0.04 4.52
CA THR A 223 -26.70 1.16 4.34
C THR A 223 -25.20 0.85 4.30
N ALA A 224 -24.77 -0.37 4.66
CA ALA A 224 -23.38 -0.82 4.53
C ALA A 224 -22.99 -1.14 3.08
N LEU A 225 -23.98 -1.33 2.18
CA LEU A 225 -23.76 -1.54 0.74
C LEU A 225 -23.23 -0.28 0.08
N ILE A 226 -22.13 -0.37 -0.65
CA ILE A 226 -21.57 0.72 -1.44
C ILE A 226 -22.04 0.59 -2.88
N GLY A 227 -22.67 1.64 -3.37
CA GLY A 227 -23.22 1.70 -4.73
C GLY A 227 -24.41 0.77 -4.93
N GLU A 228 -24.51 0.17 -6.12
CA GLU A 228 -25.63 -0.69 -6.50
C GLU A 228 -25.37 -2.16 -6.13
N GLU A 229 -26.43 -2.87 -5.66
CA GLU A 229 -26.39 -4.31 -5.44
C GLU A 229 -26.03 -5.06 -6.72
N ASN A 230 -25.21 -6.10 -6.61
CA ASN A 230 -24.70 -6.91 -7.71
C ASN A 230 -23.75 -6.17 -8.71
N ARG A 231 -23.27 -4.98 -8.33
CA ARG A 231 -22.30 -4.20 -9.13
C ARG A 231 -20.92 -4.10 -8.50
N GLY A 232 -20.71 -4.71 -7.35
CA GLY A 232 -19.48 -4.61 -6.55
C GLY A 232 -18.20 -5.02 -7.30
N TRP A 233 -18.29 -5.98 -8.23
CA TRP A 233 -17.15 -6.31 -9.10
C TRP A 233 -16.65 -5.10 -9.90
N TYR A 234 -17.57 -4.40 -10.56
CA TYR A 234 -17.22 -3.24 -11.38
C TYR A 234 -16.71 -2.08 -10.54
N HIS A 235 -17.30 -1.89 -9.36
CA HIS A 235 -16.84 -0.89 -8.39
C HIS A 235 -15.40 -1.18 -7.94
N ALA A 236 -15.09 -2.45 -7.58
CA ALA A 236 -13.75 -2.86 -7.17
C ALA A 236 -12.72 -2.66 -8.28
N MET A 237 -13.03 -3.05 -9.52
CA MET A 237 -12.09 -2.88 -10.64
C MET A 237 -11.78 -1.41 -10.90
N THR A 238 -12.79 -0.52 -10.84
CA THR A 238 -12.59 0.92 -11.01
C THR A 238 -11.67 1.48 -9.92
N THR A 239 -11.84 1.06 -8.67
CA THR A 239 -11.05 1.58 -7.54
C THR A 239 -9.61 1.07 -7.50
N LEU A 240 -9.37 -0.15 -7.99
CA LEU A 240 -8.01 -0.68 -8.12
C LEU A 240 -7.14 0.11 -9.14
N ASP A 241 -7.75 0.90 -10.01
CA ASP A 241 -7.01 1.71 -10.99
C ASP A 241 -6.44 3.02 -10.41
N PHE A 242 -6.97 3.53 -9.29
CA PHE A 242 -6.54 4.81 -8.72
C PHE A 242 -5.15 4.77 -8.03
N GLU A 243 -4.73 3.64 -7.48
CA GLU A 243 -3.47 3.53 -6.69
C GLU A 243 -2.23 3.19 -7.52
N ARG A 244 -2.35 2.96 -8.83
CA ARG A 244 -1.35 2.23 -9.63
C ARG A 244 -0.07 2.99 -10.01
N SER A 245 0.23 4.20 -9.49
CA SER A 245 1.47 4.89 -9.86
C SER A 245 2.74 4.16 -9.42
N GLY A 246 2.67 3.42 -8.30
CA GLY A 246 3.80 2.62 -7.78
C GLY A 246 4.95 3.44 -7.18
N LEU A 247 4.84 4.78 -7.12
CA LEU A 247 5.93 5.66 -6.69
C LEU A 247 6.29 5.53 -5.21
N GLU A 248 5.35 5.19 -4.34
CA GLU A 248 5.66 4.90 -2.93
C GLU A 248 6.58 3.68 -2.82
N ARG A 249 6.26 2.59 -3.52
CA ARG A 249 7.08 1.36 -3.55
C ARG A 249 8.45 1.62 -4.17
N TYR A 250 8.48 2.40 -5.26
CA TYR A 250 9.75 2.84 -5.85
C TYR A 250 10.59 3.63 -4.85
N GLY A 251 10.03 4.65 -4.22
CA GLY A 251 10.72 5.51 -3.25
C GLY A 251 11.36 4.70 -2.12
N ARG A 252 10.60 3.78 -1.55
CA ARG A 252 11.03 2.86 -0.49
C ARG A 252 12.19 1.96 -0.92
N THR A 253 12.07 1.33 -2.09
CA THR A 253 13.12 0.46 -2.61
C THR A 253 14.35 1.25 -3.02
N ARG A 254 14.16 2.44 -3.58
CA ARG A 254 15.24 3.35 -3.93
C ARG A 254 16.03 3.79 -2.69
N ARG A 255 15.36 4.10 -1.58
CA ARG A 255 16.04 4.43 -0.33
C ARG A 255 16.89 3.26 0.17
N ALA A 256 16.36 2.05 0.17
CA ALA A 256 17.12 0.85 0.56
C ALA A 256 18.35 0.63 -0.35
N PHE A 257 18.23 0.91 -1.64
CA PHE A 257 19.35 0.85 -2.57
C PHE A 257 20.41 1.92 -2.28
N ASP A 258 20.01 3.17 -2.04
CA ASP A 258 20.95 4.26 -1.72
C ASP A 258 21.70 3.98 -0.41
N ASP A 259 21.00 3.48 0.62
CA ASP A 259 21.60 3.04 1.89
C ASP A 259 22.57 1.87 1.68
N PHE A 260 22.23 0.92 0.78
CA PHE A 260 23.12 -0.19 0.44
C PHE A 260 24.37 0.26 -0.32
N VAL A 261 24.23 1.20 -1.25
CA VAL A 261 25.39 1.80 -1.96
C VAL A 261 26.33 2.48 -0.97
N GLU A 262 25.79 3.25 -0.02
CA GLU A 262 26.60 3.91 1.01
C GLU A 262 27.27 2.91 1.95
N PHE A 263 26.56 1.85 2.34
CA PHE A 263 27.13 0.74 3.09
C PHE A 263 28.31 0.11 2.35
N CYS A 264 28.18 -0.16 1.05
CA CYS A 264 29.27 -0.72 0.23
C CYS A 264 30.50 0.20 0.13
N LYS A 265 30.31 1.53 0.19
CA LYS A 265 31.41 2.51 0.14
C LYS A 265 32.15 2.64 1.47
N THR A 266 31.45 2.41 2.58
CA THR A 266 31.98 2.68 3.92
C THR A 266 32.39 1.41 4.69
N THR A 267 31.94 0.23 4.22
CA THR A 267 32.19 -1.04 4.91
C THR A 267 33.28 -1.86 4.24
N GLY A 268 34.20 -2.36 5.07
CA GLY A 268 35.25 -3.28 4.65
C GLY A 268 34.85 -4.75 4.82
N LEU A 269 35.11 -5.58 3.82
CA LEU A 269 34.99 -7.01 3.87
C LEU A 269 36.33 -7.63 3.48
N ASN A 270 36.90 -8.53 4.33
CA ASN A 270 38.20 -9.15 4.09
C ASN A 270 39.35 -8.14 3.83
N GLY A 271 39.35 -7.01 4.52
CA GLY A 271 40.37 -5.97 4.45
C GLY A 271 40.31 -5.05 3.23
N ARG A 272 39.22 -5.12 2.46
CA ARG A 272 38.97 -4.23 1.30
C ARG A 272 37.56 -3.64 1.41
N VAL A 273 37.38 -2.39 0.97
CA VAL A 273 36.06 -1.77 0.85
C VAL A 273 35.25 -2.53 -0.19
N ILE A 274 33.98 -2.83 0.14
CA ILE A 274 33.11 -3.67 -0.72
C ILE A 274 33.01 -3.07 -2.13
N SER A 275 32.86 -1.76 -2.22
CA SER A 275 32.76 -1.03 -3.50
C SER A 275 34.08 -0.96 -4.31
N ASP A 276 35.22 -1.42 -3.78
CA ASP A 276 36.47 -1.45 -4.58
C ASP A 276 36.45 -2.56 -5.64
N SER A 277 35.59 -3.58 -5.44
CA SER A 277 35.41 -4.65 -6.43
C SER A 277 34.75 -4.12 -7.72
N PRO A 278 35.36 -4.31 -8.90
CA PRO A 278 34.75 -3.96 -10.18
C PRO A 278 33.43 -4.68 -10.43
N THR A 279 33.30 -5.93 -9.99
CA THR A 279 32.08 -6.73 -10.10
C THR A 279 30.93 -6.10 -9.29
N VAL A 280 31.22 -5.62 -8.07
CA VAL A 280 30.23 -4.93 -7.24
C VAL A 280 29.79 -3.63 -7.90
N LYS A 281 30.74 -2.81 -8.37
CA LYS A 281 30.44 -1.56 -9.09
C LYS A 281 29.52 -1.81 -10.29
N HIS A 282 29.82 -2.84 -11.07
CA HIS A 282 28.99 -3.19 -12.23
C HIS A 282 27.56 -3.57 -11.84
N LYS A 283 27.40 -4.47 -10.85
CA LYS A 283 26.06 -4.84 -10.33
C LYS A 283 25.28 -3.64 -9.83
N LEU A 284 25.91 -2.75 -9.05
CA LEU A 284 25.25 -1.54 -8.55
C LEU A 284 24.83 -0.59 -9.69
N ALA A 285 25.66 -0.46 -10.74
CA ALA A 285 25.33 0.35 -11.90
C ALA A 285 24.14 -0.22 -12.70
N GLU A 286 24.07 -1.54 -12.89
CA GLU A 286 22.96 -2.22 -13.56
C GLU A 286 21.65 -2.02 -12.79
N ILE A 287 21.67 -2.20 -11.45
CA ILE A 287 20.50 -1.98 -10.60
C ILE A 287 20.02 -0.52 -10.69
N LYS A 288 20.98 0.43 -10.63
CA LYS A 288 20.65 1.85 -10.73
C LYS A 288 19.98 2.19 -12.05
N ALA A 289 20.49 1.68 -13.18
CA ALA A 289 19.89 1.89 -14.49
C ALA A 289 18.45 1.31 -14.56
N ALA A 290 18.25 0.11 -14.02
CA ALA A 290 16.94 -0.51 -13.97
C ALA A 290 15.96 0.27 -13.09
N PHE A 291 16.43 0.84 -11.98
CA PHE A 291 15.62 1.70 -11.10
C PHE A 291 15.27 3.05 -11.76
N ASP A 292 16.15 3.59 -12.60
CA ASP A 292 15.83 4.80 -13.37
C ASP A 292 14.72 4.52 -14.38
N VAL A 293 14.75 3.35 -15.05
CA VAL A 293 13.65 2.90 -15.91
C VAL A 293 12.35 2.74 -15.11
N TRP A 294 12.42 2.12 -13.93
CA TRP A 294 11.24 1.97 -13.06
C TRP A 294 10.65 3.32 -12.66
N SER A 295 11.50 4.27 -12.26
CA SER A 295 11.06 5.63 -11.95
C SER A 295 10.31 6.26 -13.11
N LEU A 296 10.89 6.20 -14.32
CA LEU A 296 10.25 6.76 -15.52
C LEU A 296 8.91 6.13 -15.85
N LEU A 297 8.78 4.81 -15.69
CA LEU A 297 7.51 4.09 -15.88
C LEU A 297 6.45 4.58 -14.88
N CYS A 298 6.81 4.74 -13.61
CA CYS A 298 5.89 5.24 -12.58
C CYS A 298 5.47 6.70 -12.85
N TRP A 299 6.41 7.56 -13.23
CA TRP A 299 6.12 8.95 -13.57
C TRP A 299 5.28 9.08 -14.84
N ASN A 300 5.44 8.18 -15.82
CA ASN A 300 4.58 8.13 -17.00
C ASN A 300 3.13 7.83 -16.62
N VAL A 301 2.90 6.91 -15.65
CA VAL A 301 1.56 6.64 -15.12
C VAL A 301 0.95 7.90 -14.50
N ALA A 302 1.68 8.60 -13.63
CA ALA A 302 1.21 9.83 -13.00
C ALA A 302 0.92 10.94 -14.03
N TRP A 303 1.75 11.05 -15.06
CA TRP A 303 1.54 12.00 -16.14
C TRP A 303 0.28 11.69 -16.96
N LEU A 304 0.04 10.44 -17.31
CA LEU A 304 -1.18 10.02 -18.01
C LEU A 304 -2.42 10.32 -17.15
N GLN A 305 -2.39 10.02 -15.86
CA GLN A 305 -3.47 10.37 -14.93
C GLN A 305 -3.72 11.89 -14.90
N SER A 306 -2.67 12.70 -14.92
CA SER A 306 -2.80 14.17 -14.93
C SER A 306 -3.42 14.72 -16.22
N SER A 307 -3.38 13.95 -17.31
CA SER A 307 -4.06 14.26 -18.57
C SER A 307 -5.49 13.72 -18.65
N GLY A 308 -6.00 13.10 -17.56
CA GLY A 308 -7.34 12.49 -17.51
C GLY A 308 -7.43 11.08 -18.10
N ALA A 309 -6.30 10.45 -18.45
CA ALA A 309 -6.28 9.08 -18.94
C ALA A 309 -6.32 8.06 -17.78
N VAL A 310 -6.81 6.84 -18.08
CA VAL A 310 -6.77 5.69 -17.17
C VAL A 310 -5.67 4.73 -17.64
N PRO A 311 -4.44 4.78 -17.06
CA PRO A 311 -3.26 4.08 -17.59
C PRO A 311 -3.18 2.62 -17.12
N ASN A 312 -4.11 1.75 -17.50
CA ASN A 312 -4.17 0.36 -17.07
C ASN A 312 -2.96 -0.48 -17.49
N ALA A 313 -2.59 -0.42 -18.76
CA ALA A 313 -1.46 -1.17 -19.32
C ALA A 313 -0.13 -0.64 -18.77
N GLU A 314 0.04 0.67 -18.75
CA GLU A 314 1.24 1.36 -18.29
C GLU A 314 1.50 1.11 -16.79
N ALA A 315 0.44 1.15 -15.98
CA ALA A 315 0.51 0.83 -14.56
C ALA A 315 0.91 -0.64 -14.32
N SER A 316 0.37 -1.57 -15.12
CA SER A 316 0.72 -2.98 -15.04
C SER A 316 2.19 -3.22 -15.43
N VAL A 317 2.70 -2.53 -16.46
CA VAL A 317 4.11 -2.58 -16.87
C VAL A 317 5.01 -2.02 -15.79
N ALA A 318 4.68 -0.87 -15.20
CA ALA A 318 5.46 -0.25 -14.12
C ALA A 318 5.51 -1.16 -12.88
N PHE A 319 4.38 -1.79 -12.53
CA PHE A 319 4.28 -2.72 -11.41
C PHE A 319 5.12 -3.98 -11.63
N LEU A 320 4.98 -4.64 -12.78
CA LEU A 320 5.72 -5.86 -13.11
C LEU A 320 7.23 -5.59 -13.12
N HIS A 321 7.66 -4.57 -13.87
CA HIS A 321 9.07 -4.19 -13.93
C HIS A 321 9.63 -3.90 -12.52
N GLY A 322 8.92 -3.08 -11.73
CA GLY A 322 9.36 -2.71 -10.39
C GLY A 322 9.49 -3.90 -9.44
N THR A 323 8.54 -4.83 -9.48
CA THR A 323 8.58 -6.03 -8.64
C THR A 323 9.77 -6.92 -8.99
N GLU A 324 10.04 -7.13 -10.28
CA GLU A 324 11.21 -7.90 -10.74
C GLU A 324 12.54 -7.23 -10.38
N GLN A 325 12.65 -5.90 -10.56
CA GLN A 325 13.88 -5.18 -10.24
C GLN A 325 14.14 -5.13 -8.73
N ARG A 326 13.10 -5.03 -7.90
CA ARG A 326 13.20 -5.12 -6.44
C ARG A 326 13.77 -6.48 -6.01
N LEU A 327 13.27 -7.57 -6.57
CA LEU A 327 13.78 -8.92 -6.27
C LEU A 327 15.23 -9.08 -6.74
N LYS A 328 15.56 -8.64 -7.96
CA LYS A 328 16.95 -8.68 -8.50
C LYS A 328 17.91 -7.87 -7.63
N PHE A 329 17.47 -6.71 -7.13
CA PHE A 329 18.26 -5.91 -6.19
C PHE A 329 18.56 -6.71 -4.91
N ALA A 330 17.54 -7.28 -4.27
CA ALA A 330 17.72 -8.05 -3.04
C ALA A 330 18.67 -9.24 -3.26
N GLN A 331 18.50 -10.00 -4.34
CA GLN A 331 19.36 -11.14 -4.69
C GLN A 331 20.82 -10.70 -4.92
N SER A 332 21.03 -9.63 -5.70
CA SER A 332 22.38 -9.12 -5.97
C SER A 332 23.05 -8.58 -4.70
N ALA A 333 22.28 -7.91 -3.84
CA ALA A 333 22.79 -7.42 -2.57
C ALA A 333 23.15 -8.55 -1.61
N MET A 334 22.33 -9.62 -1.55
CA MET A 334 22.65 -10.82 -0.76
C MET A 334 23.94 -11.51 -1.28
N GLU A 335 24.12 -11.64 -2.60
CA GLU A 335 25.35 -12.17 -3.18
C GLU A 335 26.60 -11.32 -2.80
N ILE A 336 26.47 -10.00 -2.80
CA ILE A 336 27.55 -9.07 -2.40
C ILE A 336 27.90 -9.25 -0.92
N LEU A 337 26.88 -9.37 -0.05
CA LEU A 337 27.04 -9.52 1.40
C LEU A 337 27.48 -10.94 1.81
N GLY A 338 27.30 -11.94 0.93
CA GLY A 338 27.56 -13.34 1.23
C GLY A 338 26.68 -13.83 2.42
N PRO A 339 27.23 -14.64 3.35
CA PRO A 339 26.46 -15.16 4.48
C PRO A 339 25.81 -14.09 5.37
N HIS A 340 26.39 -12.89 5.45
CA HIS A 340 25.81 -11.79 6.24
C HIS A 340 24.49 -11.27 5.65
N GLY A 341 24.27 -11.46 4.34
CA GLY A 341 23.03 -11.05 3.67
C GLY A 341 21.80 -11.86 4.11
N THR A 342 21.98 -13.00 4.78
CA THR A 342 20.88 -13.84 5.29
C THR A 342 20.49 -13.53 6.73
N LEU A 343 21.18 -12.58 7.39
CA LEU A 343 20.91 -12.24 8.78
C LEU A 343 19.69 -11.34 8.89
N ARG A 344 18.81 -11.69 9.82
CA ARG A 344 17.57 -10.96 10.10
C ARG A 344 17.82 -9.75 11.01
N GLY A 345 16.87 -8.83 11.05
CA GLY A 345 16.98 -7.58 11.79
C GLY A 345 17.13 -7.70 13.30
N ASP A 346 16.84 -8.85 13.89
CA ASP A 346 17.08 -9.17 15.31
C ASP A 346 18.55 -9.52 15.61
N SER A 347 19.37 -9.77 14.59
CA SER A 347 20.80 -10.00 14.74
C SER A 347 21.57 -8.68 14.78
N GLN A 348 22.42 -8.50 15.80
CA GLN A 348 23.34 -7.34 15.86
C GLN A 348 24.35 -7.30 14.72
N TRP A 349 24.53 -8.39 13.98
CA TRP A 349 25.45 -8.54 12.84
C TRP A 349 24.76 -8.34 11.49
N ALA A 350 23.43 -8.10 11.49
CA ALA A 350 22.67 -7.95 10.26
C ALA A 350 23.01 -6.62 9.57
N PRO A 351 23.58 -6.65 8.34
CA PRO A 351 23.84 -5.43 7.59
C PRO A 351 22.55 -4.65 7.38
N LEU A 352 22.61 -3.33 7.50
CA LEU A 352 21.45 -2.44 7.29
C LEU A 352 20.20 -2.89 8.07
N ARG A 353 20.36 -3.39 9.28
CA ARG A 353 19.29 -3.85 10.15
C ARG A 353 18.44 -4.96 9.50
N GLY A 354 19.02 -5.79 8.62
CA GLY A 354 18.31 -6.88 7.93
C GLY A 354 17.44 -6.45 6.74
N THR A 355 17.52 -5.19 6.32
CA THR A 355 16.73 -4.64 5.20
C THR A 355 16.80 -5.49 3.94
N ILE A 356 18.00 -5.97 3.56
CA ILE A 356 18.20 -6.74 2.32
C ILE A 356 17.49 -8.09 2.41
N GLU A 357 17.64 -8.80 3.54
CA GLU A 357 16.97 -10.06 3.81
C GLU A 357 15.44 -9.87 3.86
N GLY A 358 14.99 -8.78 4.48
CA GLY A 358 13.58 -8.40 4.53
C GLY A 358 12.98 -8.19 3.14
N ILE A 359 13.64 -7.42 2.26
CA ILE A 359 13.19 -7.21 0.88
C ILE A 359 13.11 -8.54 0.11
N HIS A 360 14.04 -9.45 0.35
CA HIS A 360 14.07 -10.76 -0.33
C HIS A 360 12.87 -11.65 0.06
N ARG A 361 12.38 -11.54 1.30
CA ARG A 361 11.23 -12.32 1.79
C ARG A 361 9.85 -11.72 1.44
N GLU A 362 9.77 -10.44 1.17
CA GLU A 362 8.55 -9.76 0.71
C GLU A 362 8.28 -9.99 -0.79
#